data_f134eadea22f8271ac03db36d8a715ba
#
_entry.id   f134eadea22f8271ac03db36d8a715ba
#
_cell.length_a   1.000
_cell.length_b   1.000
_cell.length_c   1.000
_cell.angle_alpha   90.00
_cell.angle_beta   90.00
_cell.angle_gamma   90.00
#
_symmetry.space_group_name_H-M   'P 1'
#
loop_
_entity.id
_entity.type
_entity.pdbx_description
1 polymer ?
#
loop_
_entity_poly.entity_id
_entity_poly.type
_entity_poly.pdbx_seq_one_letter_code
_entity_poly.pdbx_strand_id
1 'polypeptide(L)'
;FENGIYGILGPNGAGKSTLMNILTDNLLRDSGRILCGGKDILKWGAAYRKSLGYMPQQQQLYEAFTVTEFLAYMGTLKGMKKKEIRARMELLFPLLNLDKVKRKKIKELSGGMKQRVLLLQALLNDPKILILDEPTAGLDPKERIRIRNLISDLSQDRIVLIATHVVSDIEFISKEILLMKNGRLIDKASPEQLQAKIQGKVFEMSVGQQELEEVKEKFEISNLFRKDGQIIVRVVTQKRPEGYDEIREAAPTLEDVYLYEFEVNVAKPF
;
A
#
# COMPACT_ATOMS: atom_id res chain seq x y z
N PHE A 1 8.54 -6.19 13.71
CA PHE A 1 8.17 -6.82 12.46
C PHE A 1 9.02 -8.07 12.22
N GLU A 2 8.40 -9.11 11.70
CA GLU A 2 9.02 -10.34 11.19
C GLU A 2 8.82 -10.39 9.67
N ASN A 3 9.29 -11.46 9.00
CA ASN A 3 9.01 -11.65 7.58
C ASN A 3 7.50 -11.66 7.29
N GLY A 4 7.09 -11.03 6.21
CA GLY A 4 5.71 -10.86 5.81
C GLY A 4 5.40 -9.46 5.34
N ILE A 5 4.16 -9.22 4.95
CA ILE A 5 3.67 -7.94 4.45
C ILE A 5 2.93 -7.19 5.55
N TYR A 6 3.24 -5.91 5.68
CA TYR A 6 2.59 -4.96 6.58
C TYR A 6 2.03 -3.81 5.76
N GLY A 7 0.70 -3.69 5.75
CA GLY A 7 0.01 -2.59 5.08
C GLY A 7 -0.03 -1.35 5.97
N ILE A 8 0.14 -0.17 5.41
CA ILE A 8 -0.05 1.11 6.11
C ILE A 8 -1.19 1.83 5.44
N LEU A 9 -2.31 1.94 6.15
CA LEU A 9 -3.53 2.61 5.71
C LEU A 9 -3.75 3.92 6.47
N GLY A 10 -4.31 4.89 5.79
CA GLY A 10 -4.74 6.15 6.36
C GLY A 10 -5.02 7.18 5.27
N PRO A 11 -5.77 8.23 5.57
CA PRO A 11 -6.08 9.28 4.62
C PRO A 11 -4.82 10.04 4.16
N ASN A 12 -4.98 10.89 3.15
CA ASN A 12 -3.93 11.80 2.75
C ASN A 12 -3.57 12.72 3.91
N GLY A 13 -2.27 12.96 4.13
CA GLY A 13 -1.80 13.72 5.29
C GLY A 13 -1.71 12.94 6.60
N ALA A 14 -2.09 11.65 6.66
CA ALA A 14 -1.98 10.83 7.87
C ALA A 14 -0.54 10.63 8.39
N GLY A 15 0.48 10.97 7.59
CA GLY A 15 1.89 10.82 7.97
C GLY A 15 2.57 9.58 7.39
N LYS A 16 1.92 8.81 6.50
CA LYS A 16 2.46 7.58 5.89
C LYS A 16 3.82 7.81 5.24
N SER A 17 3.92 8.76 4.30
CA SER A 17 5.18 9.05 3.59
C SER A 17 6.25 9.64 4.51
N THR A 18 5.86 10.39 5.55
CA THR A 18 6.79 10.86 6.59
C THR A 18 7.39 9.68 7.35
N LEU A 19 6.55 8.73 7.78
CA LEU A 19 7.01 7.49 8.43
C LEU A 19 7.97 6.70 7.51
N MET A 20 7.61 6.54 6.22
CA MET A 20 8.45 5.87 5.25
C MET A 20 9.82 6.55 5.09
N ASN A 21 9.84 7.89 5.00
CA ASN A 21 11.09 8.64 4.88
C ASN A 21 11.97 8.54 6.14
N ILE A 22 11.37 8.49 7.32
CA ILE A 22 12.11 8.26 8.57
C ILE A 22 12.66 6.82 8.62
N LEU A 23 11.87 5.83 8.23
CA LEU A 23 12.30 4.42 8.17
C LEU A 23 13.40 4.19 7.14
N THR A 24 13.43 4.96 6.06
CA THR A 24 14.46 4.85 5.01
C THR A 24 15.71 5.70 5.26
N ASP A 25 15.77 6.39 6.41
CA ASP A 25 16.88 7.31 6.76
C ASP A 25 17.01 8.50 5.78
N ASN A 26 15.91 8.84 5.09
CA ASN A 26 15.81 10.03 4.23
C ASN A 26 15.40 11.27 5.00
N LEU A 27 14.74 11.08 6.15
CA LEU A 27 14.33 12.14 7.08
C LEU A 27 14.80 11.76 8.49
N LEU A 28 15.48 12.69 9.16
CA LEU A 28 15.86 12.51 10.55
C LEU A 28 14.64 12.55 11.45
N ARG A 29 14.58 11.64 12.42
CA ARG A 29 13.58 11.67 13.47
C ARG A 29 13.91 12.72 14.53
N ASP A 30 12.91 13.38 15.05
CA ASP A 30 13.07 14.35 16.15
C ASP A 30 13.33 13.66 17.49
N SER A 31 12.70 12.49 17.71
CA SER A 31 12.79 11.73 18.97
C SER A 31 12.54 10.25 18.75
N GLY A 32 12.69 9.45 19.81
CA GLY A 32 12.46 8.01 19.79
C GLY A 32 13.60 7.21 19.17
N ARG A 33 13.37 5.93 18.91
CA ARG A 33 14.36 4.99 18.36
C ARG A 33 13.71 4.08 17.33
N ILE A 34 14.44 3.77 16.27
CA ILE A 34 14.10 2.74 15.29
C ILE A 34 15.16 1.67 15.40
N LEU A 35 14.72 0.45 15.75
CA LEU A 35 15.62 -0.67 15.96
C LEU A 35 15.48 -1.67 14.82
N CYS A 36 16.61 -2.09 14.25
CA CYS A 36 16.70 -3.20 13.32
C CYS A 36 17.69 -4.23 13.88
N GLY A 37 17.22 -5.47 14.12
CA GLY A 37 18.02 -6.48 14.78
C GLY A 37 18.58 -6.03 16.16
N GLY A 38 17.79 -5.26 16.92
CA GLY A 38 18.17 -4.74 18.24
C GLY A 38 19.11 -3.52 18.23
N LYS A 39 19.60 -3.10 17.05
CA LYS A 39 20.46 -1.91 16.89
C LYS A 39 19.69 -0.73 16.35
N ASP A 40 19.96 0.46 16.86
CA ASP A 40 19.42 1.70 16.32
C ASP A 40 19.96 1.95 14.90
N ILE A 41 19.06 2.24 13.95
CA ILE A 41 19.38 2.43 12.52
C ILE A 41 20.44 3.51 12.29
N LEU A 42 20.44 4.59 13.08
CA LEU A 42 21.46 5.64 12.97
C LEU A 42 22.86 5.12 13.31
N LYS A 43 22.98 4.15 14.24
CA LYS A 43 24.25 3.50 14.57
C LYS A 43 24.70 2.48 13.52
N TRP A 44 23.75 1.94 12.73
CA TRP A 44 24.06 1.04 11.62
C TRP A 44 24.50 1.79 10.37
N GLY A 45 23.95 3.01 10.16
CA GLY A 45 24.29 3.89 9.05
C GLY A 45 24.23 3.21 7.69
N ALA A 46 25.34 3.18 6.97
CA ALA A 46 25.41 2.62 5.62
C ALA A 46 25.02 1.12 5.56
N ALA A 47 25.27 0.34 6.60
CA ALA A 47 24.90 -1.08 6.63
C ALA A 47 23.38 -1.27 6.68
N TYR A 48 22.66 -0.42 7.41
CA TYR A 48 21.19 -0.40 7.38
C TYR A 48 20.66 -0.05 6.00
N ARG A 49 21.15 1.04 5.38
CA ARG A 49 20.73 1.44 4.03
C ARG A 49 20.99 0.37 2.96
N LYS A 50 22.05 -0.44 3.11
CA LYS A 50 22.30 -1.60 2.25
C LYS A 50 21.27 -2.71 2.41
N SER A 51 20.62 -2.85 3.57
CA SER A 51 19.58 -3.83 3.81
C SER A 51 18.21 -3.40 3.30
N LEU A 52 18.06 -2.13 2.87
CA LEU A 52 16.82 -1.55 2.40
C LEU A 52 16.67 -1.60 0.88
N GLY A 53 15.43 -1.90 0.46
CA GLY A 53 14.90 -1.53 -0.84
C GLY A 53 13.79 -0.50 -0.64
N TYR A 54 13.86 0.62 -1.34
CA TYR A 54 12.84 1.66 -1.24
C TYR A 54 12.33 2.06 -2.61
N MET A 55 11.00 2.05 -2.74
CA MET A 55 10.27 2.54 -3.89
C MET A 55 9.38 3.69 -3.42
N PRO A 56 9.75 4.95 -3.66
CA PRO A 56 8.93 6.11 -3.30
C PRO A 56 7.76 6.29 -4.27
N GLN A 57 6.70 6.94 -3.81
CA GLN A 57 5.51 7.26 -4.61
C GLN A 57 5.84 8.09 -5.85
N GLN A 58 6.70 9.09 -5.68
CA GLN A 58 7.16 9.96 -6.77
C GLN A 58 8.67 9.95 -6.80
N GLN A 59 9.24 9.33 -7.82
CA GLN A 59 10.65 9.45 -8.11
C GLN A 59 10.82 9.98 -9.53
N GLN A 60 11.56 11.07 -9.66
CA GLN A 60 11.99 11.52 -10.98
C GLN A 60 12.98 10.48 -11.54
N LEU A 61 12.53 9.78 -12.55
CA LEU A 61 13.38 8.87 -13.30
C LEU A 61 14.25 9.71 -14.27
N TYR A 62 15.49 9.30 -14.45
CA TYR A 62 16.39 9.92 -15.44
C TYR A 62 15.94 9.57 -16.86
N GLU A 63 15.06 10.39 -17.44
CA GLU A 63 14.37 10.12 -18.69
C GLU A 63 15.27 9.88 -19.90
N ALA A 64 16.48 10.46 -19.89
CA ALA A 64 17.47 10.28 -20.95
C ALA A 64 18.20 8.93 -20.88
N PHE A 65 18.20 8.27 -19.72
CA PHE A 65 18.85 6.98 -19.53
C PHE A 65 18.00 5.85 -20.14
N THR A 66 18.66 4.82 -20.62
CA THR A 66 18.02 3.53 -20.83
C THR A 66 17.71 2.87 -19.48
N VAL A 67 16.76 1.91 -19.45
CA VAL A 67 16.45 1.16 -18.23
C VAL A 67 17.72 0.54 -17.63
N THR A 68 18.56 -0.08 -18.46
CA THR A 68 19.82 -0.71 -18.03
C THR A 68 20.80 0.31 -17.43
N GLU A 69 20.96 1.47 -18.07
CA GLU A 69 21.83 2.54 -17.55
C GLU A 69 21.34 3.07 -16.20
N PHE A 70 20.04 3.32 -16.07
CA PHE A 70 19.44 3.76 -14.83
C PHE A 70 19.70 2.77 -13.69
N LEU A 71 19.43 1.47 -13.93
CA LEU A 71 19.64 0.44 -12.92
C LEU A 71 21.11 0.24 -12.58
N ALA A 72 22.02 0.35 -13.57
CA ALA A 72 23.44 0.31 -13.32
C ALA A 72 23.90 1.48 -12.45
N TYR A 73 23.39 2.68 -12.72
CA TYR A 73 23.66 3.88 -11.93
C TYR A 73 23.15 3.70 -10.48
N MET A 74 21.90 3.28 -10.30
CA MET A 74 21.30 3.05 -8.97
C MET A 74 22.04 1.96 -8.18
N GLY A 75 22.44 0.87 -8.84
CA GLY A 75 23.25 -0.17 -8.21
C GLY A 75 24.62 0.34 -7.75
N THR A 76 25.25 1.21 -8.55
CA THR A 76 26.52 1.85 -8.16
C THR A 76 26.36 2.76 -6.95
N LEU A 77 25.28 3.55 -6.88
CA LEU A 77 24.95 4.38 -5.70
C LEU A 77 24.70 3.53 -4.43
N LYS A 78 24.16 2.32 -4.60
CA LYS A 78 24.00 1.34 -3.50
C LYS A 78 25.31 0.64 -3.12
N GLY A 79 26.43 0.94 -3.78
CA GLY A 79 27.75 0.37 -3.53
C GLY A 79 27.92 -1.05 -4.07
N MET A 80 27.11 -1.48 -5.05
CA MET A 80 27.20 -2.79 -5.69
C MET A 80 28.32 -2.81 -6.75
N LYS A 81 28.97 -3.96 -6.92
CA LYS A 81 29.94 -4.18 -8.01
C LYS A 81 29.23 -4.39 -9.35
N LYS A 82 29.83 -3.98 -10.46
CA LYS A 82 29.27 -4.13 -11.82
C LYS A 82 28.77 -5.56 -12.13
N LYS A 83 29.52 -6.58 -11.69
CA LYS A 83 29.16 -7.99 -11.89
C LYS A 83 27.88 -8.36 -11.13
N GLU A 84 27.75 -7.88 -9.90
CA GLU A 84 26.56 -8.10 -9.06
C GLU A 84 25.33 -7.42 -9.64
N ILE A 85 25.46 -6.14 -10.06
CA ILE A 85 24.38 -5.39 -10.71
C ILE A 85 23.89 -6.13 -11.94
N ARG A 86 24.80 -6.61 -12.81
CA ARG A 86 24.44 -7.32 -14.02
C ARG A 86 23.69 -8.62 -13.70
N ALA A 87 24.20 -9.42 -12.78
CA ALA A 87 23.55 -10.67 -12.37
C ALA A 87 22.14 -10.44 -11.80
N ARG A 88 21.98 -9.41 -10.96
CA ARG A 88 20.66 -9.04 -10.41
C ARG A 88 19.70 -8.55 -11.49
N MET A 89 20.16 -7.74 -12.43
CA MET A 89 19.33 -7.30 -13.56
C MET A 89 18.86 -8.48 -14.42
N GLU A 90 19.75 -9.42 -14.74
CA GLU A 90 19.42 -10.61 -15.53
C GLU A 90 18.32 -11.46 -14.85
N LEU A 91 18.32 -11.55 -13.52
CA LEU A 91 17.30 -12.24 -12.74
C LEU A 91 15.97 -11.45 -12.66
N LEU A 92 16.05 -10.13 -12.48
CA LEU A 92 14.86 -9.32 -12.20
C LEU A 92 14.12 -8.83 -13.44
N PHE A 93 14.77 -8.68 -14.59
CA PHE A 93 14.12 -8.26 -15.84
C PHE A 93 12.97 -9.19 -16.25
N PRO A 94 13.15 -10.54 -16.32
CA PRO A 94 12.05 -11.45 -16.65
C PRO A 94 10.92 -11.38 -15.63
N LEU A 95 11.26 -11.33 -14.34
CA LEU A 95 10.32 -11.32 -13.23
C LEU A 95 9.33 -10.14 -13.31
N LEU A 96 9.82 -8.99 -13.79
CA LEU A 96 9.05 -7.75 -13.94
C LEU A 96 8.59 -7.47 -15.38
N ASN A 97 8.76 -8.42 -16.32
CA ASN A 97 8.43 -8.24 -17.75
C ASN A 97 9.09 -6.99 -18.37
N LEU A 98 10.35 -6.76 -18.08
CA LEU A 98 11.09 -5.61 -18.60
C LEU A 98 12.16 -6.01 -19.66
N ASP A 99 12.29 -7.29 -20.01
CA ASP A 99 13.29 -7.77 -20.97
C ASP A 99 13.25 -7.06 -22.32
N LYS A 100 12.05 -6.85 -22.85
CA LYS A 100 11.84 -6.23 -24.17
C LYS A 100 12.18 -4.75 -24.19
N VAL A 101 12.25 -4.11 -23.01
CA VAL A 101 12.42 -2.66 -22.89
C VAL A 101 13.73 -2.26 -22.21
N LYS A 102 14.59 -3.20 -21.82
CA LYS A 102 15.84 -2.93 -21.09
C LYS A 102 16.78 -1.93 -21.76
N ARG A 103 16.74 -1.81 -23.10
CA ARG A 103 17.52 -0.87 -23.90
C ARG A 103 16.75 0.38 -24.33
N LYS A 104 15.44 0.47 -24.04
CA LYS A 104 14.65 1.68 -24.31
C LYS A 104 14.99 2.78 -23.32
N LYS A 105 14.87 4.00 -23.74
CA LYS A 105 14.97 5.17 -22.85
C LYS A 105 13.76 5.21 -21.94
N ILE A 106 13.95 5.67 -20.70
CA ILE A 106 12.89 5.72 -19.69
C ILE A 106 11.72 6.61 -20.12
N LYS A 107 11.99 7.69 -20.87
CA LYS A 107 10.94 8.55 -21.44
C LYS A 107 9.99 7.83 -22.42
N GLU A 108 10.41 6.71 -22.99
CA GLU A 108 9.64 5.92 -23.96
C GLU A 108 8.74 4.87 -23.28
N LEU A 109 8.82 4.75 -21.95
CA LEU A 109 8.08 3.77 -21.18
C LEU A 109 6.69 4.31 -20.80
N SER A 110 5.69 3.40 -20.77
CA SER A 110 4.41 3.69 -20.15
C SER A 110 4.54 3.91 -18.63
N GLY A 111 3.53 4.53 -18.01
CA GLY A 111 3.51 4.72 -16.55
C GLY A 111 3.71 3.40 -15.79
N GLY A 112 2.99 2.34 -16.16
CA GLY A 112 3.15 1.02 -15.55
C GLY A 112 4.53 0.39 -15.75
N MET A 113 5.18 0.63 -16.90
CA MET A 113 6.57 0.21 -17.10
C MET A 113 7.54 0.98 -16.22
N LYS A 114 7.35 2.30 -16.07
CA LYS A 114 8.15 3.14 -15.15
C LYS A 114 8.00 2.64 -13.71
N GLN A 115 6.79 2.29 -13.29
CA GLN A 115 6.51 1.73 -11.96
C GLN A 115 7.26 0.41 -11.72
N ARG A 116 7.28 -0.49 -12.70
CA ARG A 116 8.04 -1.74 -12.63
C ARG A 116 9.55 -1.52 -12.59
N VAL A 117 10.07 -0.51 -13.28
CA VAL A 117 11.49 -0.11 -13.19
C VAL A 117 11.83 0.38 -11.79
N LEU A 118 10.96 1.16 -11.14
CA LEU A 118 11.13 1.59 -9.75
C LEU A 118 11.12 0.42 -8.77
N LEU A 119 10.23 -0.55 -8.96
CA LEU A 119 10.20 -1.76 -8.14
C LEU A 119 11.49 -2.59 -8.36
N LEU A 120 11.96 -2.73 -9.61
CA LEU A 120 13.22 -3.40 -9.91
C LEU A 120 14.40 -2.71 -9.20
N GLN A 121 14.45 -1.39 -9.25
CA GLN A 121 15.47 -0.59 -8.55
C GLN A 121 15.44 -0.84 -7.04
N ALA A 122 14.25 -0.97 -6.44
CA ALA A 122 14.12 -1.28 -5.01
C ALA A 122 14.64 -2.68 -4.67
N LEU A 123 14.49 -3.64 -5.57
CA LEU A 123 14.90 -5.05 -5.41
C LEU A 123 16.37 -5.33 -5.79
N LEU A 124 17.06 -4.36 -6.39
CA LEU A 124 18.36 -4.58 -7.05
C LEU A 124 19.42 -5.14 -6.11
N ASN A 125 19.50 -4.65 -4.89
CA ASN A 125 20.48 -5.06 -3.86
C ASN A 125 20.03 -6.22 -2.97
N ASP A 126 18.97 -6.95 -3.36
CA ASP A 126 18.38 -8.06 -2.58
C ASP A 126 18.07 -7.69 -1.12
N PRO A 127 17.23 -6.69 -0.89
CA PRO A 127 17.02 -6.14 0.43
C PRO A 127 16.30 -7.12 1.36
N LYS A 128 16.61 -7.06 2.65
CA LYS A 128 15.87 -7.76 3.71
C LYS A 128 14.64 -7.00 4.17
N ILE A 129 14.61 -5.70 3.94
CA ILE A 129 13.49 -4.82 4.25
C ILE A 129 13.13 -4.08 2.96
N LEU A 130 11.89 -4.26 2.50
CA LEU A 130 11.35 -3.63 1.29
C LEU A 130 10.25 -2.65 1.69
N ILE A 131 10.42 -1.39 1.34
CA ILE A 131 9.48 -0.31 1.62
C ILE A 131 8.93 0.19 0.29
N LEU A 132 7.62 0.09 0.12
CA LEU A 132 6.91 0.41 -1.11
C LEU A 132 5.83 1.46 -0.84
N ASP A 133 5.95 2.62 -1.48
CA ASP A 133 4.95 3.68 -1.41
C ASP A 133 4.15 3.70 -2.72
N GLU A 134 2.87 3.31 -2.66
CA GLU A 134 1.93 3.19 -3.78
C GLU A 134 2.46 2.31 -4.94
N PRO A 135 2.87 1.05 -4.70
CA PRO A 135 3.55 0.23 -5.70
C PRO A 135 2.69 -0.13 -6.92
N THR A 136 1.38 -0.03 -6.82
CA THR A 136 0.41 -0.39 -7.85
C THR A 136 -0.27 0.81 -8.50
N ALA A 137 0.08 2.03 -8.10
CA ALA A 137 -0.51 3.25 -8.64
C ALA A 137 -0.32 3.35 -10.15
N GLY A 138 -1.40 3.68 -10.87
CA GLY A 138 -1.38 3.85 -12.33
C GLY A 138 -1.20 2.57 -13.13
N LEU A 139 -1.29 1.39 -12.51
CA LEU A 139 -1.31 0.10 -13.19
C LEU A 139 -2.73 -0.30 -13.60
N ASP A 140 -2.84 -0.98 -14.73
CA ASP A 140 -4.09 -1.66 -15.09
C ASP A 140 -4.38 -2.84 -14.14
N PRO A 141 -5.63 -3.35 -14.07
CA PRO A 141 -6.01 -4.39 -13.11
C PRO A 141 -5.17 -5.66 -13.22
N LYS A 142 -4.77 -6.08 -14.42
CA LYS A 142 -3.97 -7.29 -14.64
C LYS A 142 -2.55 -7.11 -14.09
N GLU A 143 -1.92 -5.97 -14.37
CA GLU A 143 -0.58 -5.66 -13.87
C GLU A 143 -0.59 -5.47 -12.35
N ARG A 144 -1.64 -4.86 -11.79
CA ARG A 144 -1.82 -4.71 -10.34
C ARG A 144 -1.82 -6.07 -9.63
N ILE A 145 -2.64 -7.01 -10.11
CA ILE A 145 -2.68 -8.39 -9.57
C ILE A 145 -1.30 -9.03 -9.64
N ARG A 146 -0.60 -8.87 -10.76
CA ARG A 146 0.73 -9.45 -10.95
C ARG A 146 1.76 -8.89 -9.98
N ILE A 147 1.80 -7.56 -9.80
CA ILE A 147 2.72 -6.91 -8.86
C ILE A 147 2.39 -7.35 -7.43
N ARG A 148 1.12 -7.41 -7.06
CA ARG A 148 0.68 -7.89 -5.75
C ARG A 148 1.14 -9.33 -5.48
N ASN A 149 0.97 -10.25 -6.43
CA ASN A 149 1.42 -11.63 -6.29
C ASN A 149 2.95 -11.69 -6.14
N LEU A 150 3.69 -10.94 -6.97
CA LEU A 150 5.14 -10.85 -6.84
C LEU A 150 5.58 -10.34 -5.47
N ILE A 151 4.94 -9.31 -4.93
CA ILE A 151 5.24 -8.79 -3.59
C ILE A 151 4.94 -9.85 -2.53
N SER A 152 3.85 -10.61 -2.69
CA SER A 152 3.51 -11.73 -1.81
C SER A 152 4.60 -12.80 -1.80
N ASP A 153 5.06 -13.23 -2.97
CA ASP A 153 6.14 -14.22 -3.09
C ASP A 153 7.44 -13.70 -2.45
N LEU A 154 7.77 -12.43 -2.67
CA LEU A 154 8.96 -11.81 -2.10
C LEU A 154 8.92 -11.68 -0.58
N SER A 155 7.75 -11.65 0.03
CA SER A 155 7.59 -11.44 1.48
C SER A 155 7.95 -12.65 2.35
N GLN A 156 8.14 -13.81 1.75
CA GLN A 156 8.42 -15.06 2.50
C GLN A 156 9.75 -14.99 3.26
N ASP A 157 10.74 -14.28 2.73
CA ASP A 157 12.09 -14.20 3.31
C ASP A 157 12.51 -12.77 3.71
N ARG A 158 11.57 -11.81 3.70
CA ARG A 158 11.82 -10.40 4.01
C ARG A 158 10.64 -9.69 4.64
N ILE A 159 10.90 -8.56 5.26
CA ILE A 159 9.89 -7.63 5.76
C ILE A 159 9.48 -6.72 4.59
N VAL A 160 8.18 -6.63 4.30
CA VAL A 160 7.64 -5.73 3.29
C VAL A 160 6.67 -4.75 3.95
N LEU A 161 6.92 -3.46 3.80
CA LEU A 161 6.02 -2.39 4.22
C LEU A 161 5.40 -1.76 2.97
N ILE A 162 4.08 -1.71 2.90
CA ILE A 162 3.35 -1.13 1.77
C ILE A 162 2.48 0.00 2.30
N ALA A 163 2.74 1.24 1.87
CA ALA A 163 1.78 2.32 2.02
C ALA A 163 0.92 2.40 0.76
N THR A 164 -0.39 2.39 0.93
CA THR A 164 -1.34 2.58 -0.17
C THR A 164 -2.66 3.15 0.35
N HIS A 165 -3.39 3.82 -0.52
CA HIS A 165 -4.77 4.20 -0.29
C HIS A 165 -5.75 3.19 -0.93
N VAL A 166 -5.25 2.20 -1.66
CA VAL A 166 -6.04 1.14 -2.29
C VAL A 166 -6.10 -0.05 -1.37
N VAL A 167 -7.17 -0.14 -0.59
CA VAL A 167 -7.39 -1.17 0.44
C VAL A 167 -7.26 -2.58 -0.13
N SER A 168 -7.86 -2.84 -1.30
CA SER A 168 -7.85 -4.16 -1.96
C SER A 168 -6.46 -4.66 -2.38
N ASP A 169 -5.44 -3.80 -2.41
CA ASP A 169 -4.08 -4.20 -2.73
C ASP A 169 -3.38 -4.90 -1.57
N ILE A 170 -3.83 -4.65 -0.34
CA ILE A 170 -3.17 -5.16 0.87
C ILE A 170 -4.06 -6.08 1.71
N GLU A 171 -5.39 -6.02 1.54
CA GLU A 171 -6.35 -6.80 2.33
C GLU A 171 -6.03 -8.31 2.37
N PHE A 172 -5.72 -8.88 1.22
CA PHE A 172 -5.53 -10.33 1.07
C PHE A 172 -4.09 -10.81 1.20
N ILE A 173 -3.12 -9.90 1.27
CA ILE A 173 -1.69 -10.27 1.30
C ILE A 173 -0.98 -9.82 2.57
N SER A 174 -1.59 -8.94 3.35
CA SER A 174 -0.95 -8.40 4.56
C SER A 174 -1.12 -9.33 5.75
N LYS A 175 -0.02 -9.53 6.47
CA LYS A 175 0.00 -10.17 7.79
C LYS A 175 -0.69 -9.29 8.83
N GLU A 176 -0.40 -7.98 8.78
CA GLU A 176 -1.00 -6.98 9.66
C GLU A 176 -1.16 -5.66 8.90
N ILE A 177 -2.14 -4.87 9.33
CA ILE A 177 -2.41 -3.52 8.84
C ILE A 177 -2.14 -2.53 9.98
N LEU A 178 -1.45 -1.46 9.64
CA LEU A 178 -1.19 -0.31 10.50
C LEU A 178 -2.14 0.81 10.08
N LEU A 179 -3.08 1.19 10.91
CA LEU A 179 -3.98 2.33 10.68
C LEU A 179 -3.35 3.60 11.23
N MET A 180 -3.14 4.59 10.35
CA MET A 180 -2.52 5.87 10.71
C MET A 180 -3.48 7.05 10.54
N LYS A 181 -3.51 7.94 11.54
CA LYS A 181 -4.31 9.17 11.54
C LYS A 181 -3.54 10.29 12.22
N ASN A 182 -3.41 11.44 11.57
CA ASN A 182 -2.77 12.65 12.13
C ASN A 182 -1.38 12.37 12.74
N GLY A 183 -0.54 11.60 12.03
CA GLY A 183 0.82 11.25 12.48
C GLY A 183 0.89 10.20 13.59
N ARG A 184 -0.24 9.58 13.95
CA ARG A 184 -0.30 8.56 15.01
C ARG A 184 -0.73 7.21 14.45
N LEU A 185 -0.17 6.16 14.99
CA LEU A 185 -0.66 4.80 14.82
C LEU A 185 -1.87 4.61 15.74
N ILE A 186 -3.07 4.45 15.15
CA ILE A 186 -4.31 4.28 15.92
C ILE A 186 -4.62 2.80 16.17
N ASP A 187 -4.21 1.91 15.25
CA ASP A 187 -4.39 0.48 15.42
C ASP A 187 -3.35 -0.32 14.62
N LYS A 188 -3.09 -1.56 15.04
CA LYS A 188 -2.25 -2.53 14.35
C LYS A 188 -2.77 -3.94 14.62
N ALA A 189 -3.33 -4.59 13.60
CA ALA A 189 -3.87 -5.94 13.71
C ALA A 189 -3.93 -6.63 12.34
N SER A 190 -4.27 -7.93 12.31
CA SER A 190 -4.55 -8.60 11.03
C SER A 190 -5.83 -8.04 10.37
N PRO A 191 -6.00 -8.17 9.06
CA PRO A 191 -7.22 -7.76 8.37
C PRO A 191 -8.48 -8.33 9.05
N GLU A 192 -8.48 -9.61 9.38
CA GLU A 192 -9.60 -10.31 10.03
C GLU A 192 -9.90 -9.74 11.43
N GLN A 193 -8.86 -9.42 12.19
CA GLN A 193 -9.03 -8.80 13.51
C GLN A 193 -9.61 -7.39 13.43
N LEU A 194 -9.20 -6.61 12.42
CA LEU A 194 -9.77 -5.28 12.18
C LEU A 194 -11.25 -5.37 11.77
N GLN A 195 -11.58 -6.26 10.85
CA GLN A 195 -12.96 -6.53 10.41
C GLN A 195 -13.83 -6.96 11.59
N ALA A 196 -13.34 -7.84 12.46
CA ALA A 196 -14.08 -8.28 13.64
C ALA A 196 -14.45 -7.15 14.62
N LYS A 197 -13.64 -6.07 14.69
CA LYS A 197 -13.92 -4.90 15.56
C LYS A 197 -15.16 -4.11 15.13
N ILE A 198 -15.54 -4.19 13.87
CA ILE A 198 -16.70 -3.49 13.32
C ILE A 198 -17.85 -4.43 12.94
N GLN A 199 -17.82 -5.67 13.44
CA GLN A 199 -18.95 -6.60 13.31
C GLN A 199 -20.22 -5.96 13.90
N GLY A 200 -21.37 -6.11 13.20
CA GLY A 200 -22.61 -5.47 13.59
C GLY A 200 -22.73 -3.97 13.26
N LYS A 201 -21.79 -3.40 12.50
CA LYS A 201 -21.77 -1.99 12.10
C LYS A 201 -21.85 -1.79 10.57
N VAL A 202 -21.96 -2.86 9.81
CA VAL A 202 -22.06 -2.84 8.35
C VAL A 202 -23.39 -3.43 7.95
N PHE A 203 -24.17 -2.69 7.18
CA PHE A 203 -25.49 -3.09 6.74
C PHE A 203 -25.65 -2.89 5.24
N GLU A 204 -26.39 -3.80 4.61
CA GLU A 204 -26.91 -3.65 3.26
C GLU A 204 -28.42 -3.43 3.34
N MET A 205 -28.94 -2.47 2.57
CA MET A 205 -30.37 -2.17 2.53
C MET A 205 -30.80 -1.84 1.11
N SER A 206 -32.04 -2.22 0.77
CA SER A 206 -32.67 -1.82 -0.47
C SER A 206 -33.24 -0.41 -0.34
N VAL A 207 -32.99 0.44 -1.33
CA VAL A 207 -33.46 1.83 -1.33
C VAL A 207 -34.08 2.19 -2.67
N GLY A 208 -35.14 3.00 -2.64
CA GLY A 208 -35.72 3.60 -3.83
C GLY A 208 -34.81 4.71 -4.40
N GLN A 209 -34.99 5.01 -5.70
CA GLN A 209 -34.22 6.07 -6.35
C GLN A 209 -34.40 7.44 -5.67
N GLN A 210 -35.57 7.69 -5.09
CA GLN A 210 -35.90 8.96 -4.41
C GLN A 210 -35.25 9.05 -3.02
N GLU A 211 -35.03 7.92 -2.36
CA GLU A 211 -34.44 7.83 -1.00
C GLU A 211 -32.91 7.90 -1.01
N LEU A 212 -32.29 7.67 -2.17
CA LEU A 212 -30.84 7.55 -2.29
C LEU A 212 -30.08 8.80 -1.79
N GLU A 213 -30.59 9.99 -2.08
CA GLU A 213 -29.95 11.24 -1.65
C GLU A 213 -30.04 11.39 -0.12
N GLU A 214 -31.17 11.04 0.48
CA GLU A 214 -31.34 11.05 1.93
C GLU A 214 -30.38 10.06 2.62
N VAL A 215 -30.21 8.87 2.03
CA VAL A 215 -29.27 7.86 2.54
C VAL A 215 -27.82 8.35 2.47
N LYS A 216 -27.42 9.03 1.39
CA LYS A 216 -26.10 9.63 1.26
C LYS A 216 -25.81 10.73 2.30
N GLU A 217 -26.84 11.46 2.71
CA GLU A 217 -26.70 12.50 3.73
C GLU A 217 -26.62 11.92 5.15
N LYS A 218 -27.29 10.79 5.40
CA LYS A 218 -27.39 10.17 6.72
C LYS A 218 -26.30 9.18 7.06
N PHE A 219 -25.75 8.49 6.04
CA PHE A 219 -24.82 7.38 6.25
C PHE A 219 -23.56 7.51 5.41
N GLU A 220 -22.48 6.94 5.92
CA GLU A 220 -21.27 6.72 5.12
C GLU A 220 -21.47 5.45 4.27
N ILE A 221 -21.43 5.63 2.95
CA ILE A 221 -21.68 4.57 1.98
C ILE A 221 -20.35 3.96 1.55
N SER A 222 -20.17 2.67 1.83
CA SER A 222 -18.98 1.94 1.36
C SER A 222 -19.18 1.36 -0.05
N ASN A 223 -20.40 1.01 -0.42
CA ASN A 223 -20.67 0.50 -1.76
C ASN A 223 -22.14 0.75 -2.16
N LEU A 224 -22.35 0.87 -3.46
CA LEU A 224 -23.67 0.98 -4.09
C LEU A 224 -23.69 0.11 -5.34
N PHE A 225 -24.64 -0.81 -5.42
CA PHE A 225 -24.78 -1.69 -6.58
C PHE A 225 -26.26 -1.99 -6.88
N ARG A 226 -26.54 -2.49 -8.08
CA ARG A 226 -27.87 -2.92 -8.48
C ARG A 226 -27.95 -4.43 -8.45
N LYS A 227 -28.99 -4.94 -7.80
CA LYS A 227 -29.32 -6.36 -7.75
C LYS A 227 -30.82 -6.55 -7.98
N ASP A 228 -31.20 -7.40 -8.93
CA ASP A 228 -32.60 -7.74 -9.26
C ASP A 228 -33.51 -6.51 -9.48
N GLY A 229 -32.95 -5.46 -10.08
CA GLY A 229 -33.65 -4.20 -10.36
C GLY A 229 -33.72 -3.21 -9.20
N GLN A 230 -33.28 -3.60 -8.01
CA GLN A 230 -33.21 -2.76 -6.80
C GLN A 230 -31.84 -2.12 -6.65
N ILE A 231 -31.79 -0.97 -5.97
CA ILE A 231 -30.57 -0.33 -5.56
C ILE A 231 -30.24 -0.84 -4.15
N ILE A 232 -29.11 -1.53 -4.04
CA ILE A 232 -28.59 -1.97 -2.74
C ILE A 232 -27.49 -1.01 -2.33
N VAL A 233 -27.64 -0.44 -1.13
CA VAL A 233 -26.65 0.45 -0.54
C VAL A 233 -26.00 -0.26 0.65
N ARG A 234 -24.67 -0.31 0.65
CA ARG A 234 -23.88 -0.82 1.76
C ARG A 234 -23.39 0.37 2.58
N VAL A 235 -23.75 0.40 3.85
CA VAL A 235 -23.47 1.51 4.77
C VAL A 235 -22.67 1.05 5.98
N VAL A 236 -21.83 1.95 6.48
CA VAL A 236 -21.09 1.79 7.72
C VAL A 236 -21.63 2.76 8.75
N THR A 237 -22.10 2.25 9.89
CA THR A 237 -22.78 3.07 10.90
C THR A 237 -22.64 2.49 12.31
N GLN A 238 -22.73 3.34 13.33
CA GLN A 238 -22.70 2.90 14.74
C GLN A 238 -24.01 2.25 15.20
N LYS A 239 -25.14 2.61 14.58
CA LYS A 239 -26.46 2.09 14.91
C LYS A 239 -27.11 1.45 13.69
N ARG A 240 -27.88 0.39 13.89
CA ARG A 240 -28.64 -0.24 12.82
C ARG A 240 -29.55 0.80 12.14
N PRO A 241 -29.54 0.89 10.80
CA PRO A 241 -30.49 1.72 10.06
C PRO A 241 -31.95 1.31 10.37
N GLU A 242 -32.87 2.27 10.34
CA GLU A 242 -34.29 2.05 10.52
C GLU A 242 -35.08 2.75 9.40
N GLY A 243 -36.23 2.21 9.04
CA GLY A 243 -37.12 2.83 8.04
C GLY A 243 -36.78 2.52 6.58
N TYR A 244 -35.92 1.57 6.32
CA TYR A 244 -35.58 1.11 4.97
C TYR A 244 -35.93 -0.36 4.77
N ASP A 245 -36.15 -0.76 3.51
CA ASP A 245 -36.49 -2.13 3.18
C ASP A 245 -35.26 -3.06 3.20
N GLU A 246 -35.48 -4.35 3.49
CA GLU A 246 -34.49 -5.44 3.41
C GLU A 246 -33.14 -5.15 4.10
N ILE A 247 -33.20 -4.54 5.30
CA ILE A 247 -31.95 -4.27 6.06
C ILE A 247 -31.33 -5.58 6.53
N ARG A 248 -30.10 -5.87 6.07
CA ARG A 248 -29.32 -7.06 6.44
C ARG A 248 -27.98 -6.62 7.00
N GLU A 249 -27.54 -7.28 8.06
CA GLU A 249 -26.16 -7.15 8.51
C GLU A 249 -25.25 -7.84 7.50
N ALA A 250 -24.14 -7.18 7.13
CA ALA A 250 -23.15 -7.69 6.18
C ALA A 250 -21.82 -7.94 6.88
N ALA A 251 -21.10 -8.97 6.44
CA ALA A 251 -19.74 -9.21 6.91
C ALA A 251 -18.82 -8.04 6.53
N PRO A 252 -18.10 -7.45 7.49
CA PRO A 252 -17.22 -6.32 7.21
C PRO A 252 -16.09 -6.67 6.24
N THR A 253 -15.71 -5.70 5.39
CA THR A 253 -14.50 -5.69 4.58
C THR A 253 -13.48 -4.72 5.18
N LEU A 254 -12.23 -4.74 4.70
CA LEU A 254 -11.24 -3.77 5.15
C LEU A 254 -11.57 -2.34 4.66
N GLU A 255 -12.31 -2.19 3.55
CA GLU A 255 -12.83 -0.90 3.10
C GLU A 255 -13.85 -0.32 4.10
N ASP A 256 -14.72 -1.18 4.66
CA ASP A 256 -15.64 -0.75 5.73
C ASP A 256 -14.89 -0.35 7.00
N VAL A 257 -13.83 -1.07 7.36
CA VAL A 257 -12.95 -0.68 8.48
C VAL A 257 -12.35 0.70 8.24
N TYR A 258 -11.84 0.95 7.02
CA TYR A 258 -11.29 2.24 6.67
C TYR A 258 -12.31 3.37 6.85
N LEU A 259 -13.51 3.20 6.30
CA LEU A 259 -14.58 4.21 6.45
C LEU A 259 -14.99 4.39 7.91
N TYR A 260 -15.12 3.31 8.66
CA TYR A 260 -15.49 3.38 10.07
C TYR A 260 -14.48 4.18 10.89
N GLU A 261 -13.19 3.91 10.74
CA GLU A 261 -12.13 4.54 11.55
C GLU A 261 -11.83 5.99 11.12
N PHE A 262 -12.00 6.31 9.85
CA PHE A 262 -11.60 7.62 9.34
C PHE A 262 -12.77 8.60 9.11
N GLU A 263 -14.00 8.11 8.85
CA GLU A 263 -15.16 8.94 8.55
C GLU A 263 -16.26 8.83 9.64
N VAL A 264 -16.66 7.62 10.05
CA VAL A 264 -17.79 7.40 10.99
C VAL A 264 -17.38 7.65 12.44
N ASN A 265 -16.20 7.18 12.84
CA ASN A 265 -15.70 7.29 14.22
C ASN A 265 -15.13 8.70 14.52
N VAL A 266 -15.09 9.58 13.55
CA VAL A 266 -14.86 11.01 13.74
C VAL A 266 -16.19 11.59 14.17
N ALA A 267 -16.40 11.75 15.49
CA ALA A 267 -17.54 12.48 15.98
C ALA A 267 -17.62 13.82 15.25
N LYS A 268 -18.64 14.01 14.38
CA LYS A 268 -18.99 15.34 13.89
C LYS A 268 -19.30 16.14 15.18
N PRO A 269 -18.56 17.18 15.51
CA PRO A 269 -19.00 18.03 16.61
C PRO A 269 -20.36 18.57 16.23
N PHE A 270 -21.35 18.34 17.09
CA PHE A 270 -22.68 18.92 16.98
C PHE A 270 -22.61 20.43 17.02
#